data_13d0de357dc372cd7480f66fe079e476
#
_entry.id   13d0de357dc372cd7480f66fe079e476
#
_cell.length_a   1.000
_cell.length_b   1.000
_cell.length_c   1.000
_cell.angle_alpha   90.00
_cell.angle_beta   90.00
_cell.angle_gamma   90.00
#
_symmetry.space_group_name_H-M   'P 1'
#
loop_
_entity.id
_entity.type
_entity.pdbx_description
1 polymer ?
#
loop_
_entity_poly.entity_id
_entity_poly.type
_entity_poly.pdbx_seq_one_letter_code
_entity_poly.pdbx_strand_id
1 'polypeptide(L)'
;MFSITVNDKGTIVLTGRFDAAQADKAREVFSMLETSAIVDFKELDYISSAGLGVLLATQQRLKREGKAIKLVNMNRMVRDVFRIARFDLIFEIE
;
A
#
# COMPACT_ATOMS: atom_id res chain seq x y z
N MET A 1 -3.66 8.16 -13.99
CA MET A 1 -4.73 8.34 -12.98
C MET A 1 -4.52 7.39 -11.83
N PHE A 2 -4.91 7.79 -10.64
CA PHE A 2 -4.76 6.94 -9.44
C PHE A 2 -6.12 6.72 -8.80
N SER A 3 -6.38 5.50 -8.34
CA SER A 3 -7.58 5.22 -7.56
C SER A 3 -7.30 4.19 -6.47
N ILE A 4 -8.09 4.26 -5.40
CA ILE A 4 -8.12 3.27 -4.33
C ILE A 4 -9.56 2.80 -4.22
N THR A 5 -9.77 1.49 -4.35
CA THR A 5 -11.10 0.91 -4.18
C THR A 5 -11.01 -0.29 -3.26
N VAL A 6 -12.13 -0.66 -2.67
CA VAL A 6 -12.23 -1.86 -1.83
C VAL A 6 -13.21 -2.80 -2.52
N ASN A 7 -12.76 -4.01 -2.82
CA ASN A 7 -13.60 -4.96 -3.52
C ASN A 7 -14.50 -5.74 -2.54
N ASP A 8 -15.30 -6.67 -3.07
CA ASP A 8 -16.27 -7.43 -2.28
C ASP A 8 -15.62 -8.28 -1.19
N LYS A 9 -14.33 -8.61 -1.35
CA LYS A 9 -13.60 -9.42 -0.38
C LYS A 9 -12.89 -8.58 0.67
N GLY A 10 -13.04 -7.26 0.62
CA GLY A 10 -12.34 -6.35 1.51
C GLY A 10 -10.89 -6.08 1.12
N THR A 11 -10.46 -6.53 -0.07
CA THR A 11 -9.12 -6.23 -0.58
C THR A 11 -9.09 -4.80 -1.09
N ILE A 12 -8.04 -4.08 -0.71
CA ILE A 12 -7.82 -2.71 -1.18
C ILE A 12 -7.06 -2.79 -2.50
N VAL A 13 -7.65 -2.24 -3.56
CA VAL A 13 -7.06 -2.29 -4.90
C VAL A 13 -6.53 -0.90 -5.26
N LEU A 14 -5.24 -0.83 -5.57
CA LEU A 14 -4.58 0.40 -6.02
C LEU A 14 -4.46 0.36 -7.53
N THR A 15 -4.72 1.49 -8.19
CA THR A 15 -4.69 1.59 -9.65
C THR A 15 -3.93 2.83 -10.07
N GLY A 16 -3.08 2.72 -11.08
CA GLY A 16 -2.42 3.86 -11.74
C GLY A 16 -1.12 4.26 -11.09
N ARG A 17 -0.92 5.55 -10.85
CA ARG A 17 0.34 6.10 -10.34
C ARG A 17 0.15 6.66 -8.94
N PHE A 18 0.78 6.00 -7.98
CA PHE A 18 0.73 6.45 -6.60
C PHE A 18 1.89 7.42 -6.35
N ASP A 19 1.74 8.63 -6.82
CA ASP A 19 2.77 9.66 -6.70
C ASP A 19 2.46 10.62 -5.54
N ALA A 20 3.31 11.62 -5.37
CA ALA A 20 3.20 12.54 -4.24
C ALA A 20 1.87 13.31 -4.25
N ALA A 21 1.32 13.62 -5.43
CA ALA A 21 0.06 14.35 -5.55
C ALA A 21 -1.12 13.56 -5.01
N GLN A 22 -0.99 12.23 -4.92
CA GLN A 22 -2.07 11.34 -4.45
C GLN A 22 -1.94 10.98 -2.97
N ALA A 23 -0.83 11.37 -2.34
CA ALA A 23 -0.51 10.89 -1.00
C ALA A 23 -1.54 11.29 0.05
N ASP A 24 -2.04 12.53 0.00
CA ASP A 24 -3.01 13.00 1.00
C ASP A 24 -4.33 12.25 0.89
N LYS A 25 -4.80 12.03 -0.35
CA LYS A 25 -6.02 11.27 -0.58
C LYS A 25 -5.88 9.83 -0.10
N ALA A 26 -4.75 9.22 -0.41
CA ALA A 26 -4.47 7.85 0.01
C ALA A 26 -4.38 7.74 1.53
N ARG A 27 -3.71 8.71 2.17
CA ARG A 27 -3.59 8.74 3.62
C ARG A 27 -4.95 8.79 4.28
N GLU A 28 -5.86 9.59 3.74
CA GLU A 28 -7.22 9.69 4.26
C GLU A 28 -7.92 8.34 4.19
N VAL A 29 -7.86 7.66 3.06
CA VAL A 29 -8.49 6.34 2.89
C VAL A 29 -7.88 5.32 3.83
N PHE A 30 -6.55 5.21 3.87
CA PHE A 30 -5.87 4.23 4.72
C PHE A 30 -6.05 4.51 6.20
N SER A 31 -6.25 5.77 6.60
CA SER A 31 -6.47 6.11 8.01
C SER A 31 -7.77 5.51 8.55
N MET A 32 -8.71 5.17 7.68
CA MET A 32 -9.97 4.56 8.08
C MET A 32 -9.88 3.04 8.24
N LEU A 33 -8.75 2.44 7.85
CA LEU A 33 -8.56 1.00 7.95
C LEU A 33 -8.27 0.63 9.40
N GLU A 34 -9.08 -0.25 9.98
CA GLU A 34 -8.97 -0.66 11.38
C GLU A 34 -8.70 -2.15 11.54
N THR A 35 -8.60 -2.88 10.44
CA THR A 35 -8.36 -4.33 10.45
C THR A 35 -7.18 -4.67 9.56
N SER A 36 -6.68 -5.88 9.71
CA SER A 36 -5.72 -6.42 8.74
C SER A 36 -6.39 -6.47 7.38
N ALA A 37 -5.63 -6.21 6.33
CA ALA A 37 -6.16 -6.18 4.97
C ALA A 37 -5.10 -6.58 3.96
N ILE A 38 -5.56 -6.96 2.78
CA ILE A 38 -4.70 -7.22 1.63
C ILE A 38 -4.76 -5.99 0.74
N VAL A 39 -3.60 -5.53 0.28
CA VAL A 39 -3.49 -4.45 -0.68
C VAL A 39 -2.98 -5.02 -1.99
N ASP A 40 -3.79 -4.90 -3.04
CA ASP A 40 -3.50 -5.49 -4.35
C ASP A 40 -2.88 -4.44 -5.27
N PHE A 41 -1.69 -4.74 -5.76
CA PHE A 41 -0.88 -3.86 -6.60
C PHE A 41 -0.96 -4.22 -8.09
N LYS A 42 -1.84 -5.16 -8.46
CA LYS A 42 -1.88 -5.66 -9.83
C LYS A 42 -2.06 -4.55 -10.87
N GLU A 43 -2.87 -3.56 -10.55
CA GLU A 43 -3.18 -2.45 -11.46
C GLU A 43 -2.33 -1.20 -11.18
N LEU A 44 -1.35 -1.30 -10.29
CA LEU A 44 -0.51 -0.15 -9.95
C LEU A 44 0.74 -0.13 -10.81
N ASP A 45 0.99 0.98 -11.49
CA ASP A 45 2.12 1.13 -12.41
C ASP A 45 3.35 1.73 -11.75
N TYR A 46 3.15 2.52 -10.69
CA TYR A 46 4.24 3.30 -10.11
C TYR A 46 3.92 3.69 -8.66
N ILE A 47 4.94 3.73 -7.82
CA ILE A 47 4.81 4.24 -6.46
C ILE A 47 6.00 5.15 -6.15
N SER A 48 5.72 6.32 -5.56
CA SER A 48 6.74 7.26 -5.12
C SER A 48 7.10 7.03 -3.66
N SER A 49 8.15 7.74 -3.20
CA SER A 49 8.51 7.69 -1.77
C SER A 49 7.38 8.19 -0.88
N ALA A 50 6.58 9.16 -1.35
CA ALA A 50 5.42 9.63 -0.58
C ALA A 50 4.36 8.52 -0.45
N GLY A 51 4.14 7.75 -1.53
CA GLY A 51 3.24 6.60 -1.48
C GLY A 51 3.74 5.52 -0.53
N LEU A 52 5.05 5.24 -0.58
CA LEU A 52 5.66 4.30 0.37
C LEU A 52 5.43 4.78 1.82
N GLY A 53 5.56 6.08 2.06
CA GLY A 53 5.35 6.65 3.38
C GLY A 53 3.94 6.44 3.91
N VAL A 54 2.93 6.55 3.04
CA VAL A 54 1.54 6.30 3.43
C VAL A 54 1.36 4.85 3.86
N LEU A 55 1.90 3.90 3.08
CA LEU A 55 1.80 2.48 3.42
C LEU A 55 2.57 2.16 4.70
N LEU A 56 3.74 2.75 4.87
CA LEU A 56 4.55 2.55 6.08
C LEU A 56 3.81 3.03 7.32
N ALA A 57 3.23 4.23 7.28
CA ALA A 57 2.49 4.77 8.40
C ALA A 57 1.28 3.89 8.76
N THR A 58 0.59 3.38 7.73
CA THR A 58 -0.53 2.46 7.92
C THR A 58 -0.08 1.19 8.62
N GLN A 59 1.03 0.59 8.14
CA GLN A 59 1.56 -0.64 8.72
C GLN A 59 1.98 -0.44 10.18
N GLN A 60 2.68 0.66 10.46
CA GLN A 60 3.13 0.94 11.81
C GLN A 60 1.95 1.12 12.78
N ARG A 61 0.90 1.80 12.33
CA ARG A 61 -0.29 1.99 13.14
C ARG A 61 -1.00 0.66 13.42
N LEU A 62 -1.19 -0.15 12.40
CA LEU A 62 -1.87 -1.44 12.55
C LEU A 62 -1.06 -2.40 13.42
N LYS A 63 0.25 -2.38 13.30
CA LYS A 63 1.11 -3.26 14.09
C LYS A 63 1.00 -3.02 15.59
N ARG A 64 0.72 -1.80 16.00
CA ARG A 64 0.50 -1.50 17.43
C ARG A 64 -0.69 -2.26 18.00
N GLU A 65 -1.60 -2.70 17.13
CA GLU A 65 -2.81 -3.42 17.54
C GLU A 65 -2.77 -4.87 17.13
N GLY A 66 -1.59 -5.37 16.77
CA GLY A 66 -1.43 -6.76 16.35
C GLY A 66 -1.97 -7.05 14.96
N LYS A 67 -2.12 -6.03 14.12
CA LYS A 67 -2.67 -6.16 12.77
C LYS A 67 -1.62 -5.76 11.73
N ALA A 68 -1.89 -6.04 10.46
CA ALA A 68 -0.94 -5.74 9.41
C ALA A 68 -1.64 -5.72 8.04
N ILE A 69 -1.00 -5.05 7.08
CA ILE A 69 -1.39 -5.17 5.69
C ILE A 69 -0.44 -6.13 4.99
N LYS A 70 -0.97 -6.87 4.04
CA LYS A 70 -0.22 -7.78 3.19
C LYS A 70 -0.28 -7.25 1.77
N LEU A 71 0.86 -7.18 1.09
CA LEU A 71 0.96 -6.59 -0.24
C LEU A 71 1.10 -7.70 -1.27
N VAL A 72 0.26 -7.67 -2.29
CA VAL A 72 0.23 -8.74 -3.30
C VAL A 72 0.29 -8.18 -4.71
N ASN A 73 0.76 -9.00 -5.64
CA ASN A 73 0.72 -8.75 -7.08
C ASN A 73 1.51 -7.52 -7.55
N MET A 74 2.62 -7.21 -6.89
CA MET A 74 3.48 -6.13 -7.32
C MET A 74 4.15 -6.49 -8.65
N ASN A 75 4.19 -5.53 -9.58
CA ASN A 75 5.03 -5.69 -10.74
C ASN A 75 6.50 -5.57 -10.32
N ARG A 76 7.42 -5.90 -11.23
CA ARG A 76 8.84 -5.93 -10.90
C ARG A 76 9.38 -4.56 -10.48
N MET A 77 8.95 -3.51 -11.17
CA MET A 77 9.43 -2.16 -10.87
C MET A 77 9.02 -1.72 -9.45
N VAL A 78 7.77 -1.95 -9.07
CA VAL A 78 7.28 -1.61 -7.74
C VAL A 78 7.97 -2.48 -6.69
N ARG A 79 8.13 -3.77 -6.97
CA ARG A 79 8.82 -4.68 -6.05
C ARG A 79 10.26 -4.24 -5.81
N ASP A 80 10.96 -3.78 -6.86
CA ASP A 80 12.34 -3.31 -6.73
C ASP A 80 12.41 -2.06 -5.84
N VAL A 81 11.44 -1.16 -5.94
CA VAL A 81 11.39 0.03 -5.09
C VAL A 81 11.28 -0.36 -3.62
N PHE A 82 10.42 -1.33 -3.30
CA PHE A 82 10.27 -1.82 -1.93
C PHE A 82 11.55 -2.46 -1.43
N ARG A 83 12.21 -3.24 -2.28
CA ARG A 83 13.45 -3.92 -1.91
C ARG A 83 14.59 -2.93 -1.67
N ILE A 84 14.74 -1.94 -2.54
CA ILE A 84 15.79 -0.93 -2.39
C ILE A 84 15.58 -0.11 -1.12
N ALA A 85 14.32 0.19 -0.79
CA ALA A 85 13.98 0.93 0.42
C ALA A 85 14.01 0.05 1.68
N ARG A 86 14.29 -1.25 1.55
CA ARG A 86 14.27 -2.22 2.64
C ARG A 86 12.89 -2.42 3.26
N PHE A 87 11.84 -2.07 2.54
CA PHE A 87 10.46 -2.21 3.01
C PHE A 87 9.98 -3.65 2.91
N ASP A 88 10.67 -4.50 2.13
CA ASP A 88 10.40 -5.94 2.10
C ASP A 88 10.63 -6.61 3.46
N LEU A 89 11.36 -5.95 4.37
CA LEU A 89 11.55 -6.44 5.73
C LEU A 89 10.44 -5.97 6.68
N ILE A 90 9.60 -5.03 6.24
CA ILE A 90 8.56 -4.42 7.07
C ILE A 90 7.18 -5.00 6.72
N PHE A 91 6.96 -5.31 5.46
CA PHE A 91 5.70 -5.82 4.96
C PHE A 91 5.80 -7.27 4.57
N GLU A 92 4.68 -7.98 4.70
CA GLU A 92 4.54 -9.29 4.06
C GLU A 92 4.20 -9.04 2.59
N ILE A 93 5.04 -9.50 1.69
CA ILE A 93 4.89 -9.29 0.25
C ILE A 93 4.80 -10.65 -0.44
N GLU A 94 3.75 -10.83 -1.24
CA GLU A 94 3.56 -12.03 -2.04
C GLU A 94 3.66 -11.74 -3.51
#